data_91ba6455959131690d2ac33555c65d82
#
_entry.id   91ba6455959131690d2ac33555c65d82
#
_cell.length_a   1.000
_cell.length_b   1.000
_cell.length_c   1.000
_cell.angle_alpha   90.00
_cell.angle_beta   90.00
_cell.angle_gamma   90.00
#
_symmetry.space_group_name_H-M   'P 1'
#
loop_
_entity.id
_entity.type
_entity.pdbx_description
1 polymer ?
#
loop_
_entity_poly.entity_id
_entity_poly.type
_entity_poly.pdbx_seq_one_letter_code
_entity_poly.pdbx_strand_id
1 'polypeptide(L)'
;MTIRLLCMLSLSACMTFISCAKEDDTREEGNSEIQINLAKDEAAPVDGVVEIQMTINNFENLDYLKVVKETNYGKLPAKHGKALLTDRFTYVYLMKETDPEKVTLEFTAYDTEGKASKSRSVRITNLGLNRTKDLKLSNLQCLSRVTGAEDNGHDGLPTVKYTLNNRTDLKFNVGGTDLGIIWEMSENKFGMFFGDTYGADFKPNHAAPGPNGGSWRSNVILLSNDTELSNGLTINGAVMEGNQAKEICFSAHNTSGTGDWTSIPTAAIHAGNADYVHYMNIKTWTGWVTNYSSLYKSTDGGKDWDRVNGVNFSGDSNFGQCGYYKNNGKVYMMATQTGRDGMPYLARFNEKDIEDTGKYEFWNGFGWVTGKENAATPLFNDKVGELSFSYMPELKKWVLLYFNGTRYEIS
;
A
#
# COMPACT_ATOMS: atom_id res chain seq x y z
N MET A 1 -23.48 18.89 -45.41
CA MET A 1 -22.73 18.23 -46.49
C MET A 1 -21.80 17.23 -45.87
N THR A 2 -22.19 15.97 -45.96
CA THR A 2 -21.64 14.83 -45.24
C THR A 2 -20.52 14.22 -46.04
N ILE A 3 -19.32 14.04 -45.46
CA ILE A 3 -18.30 13.18 -46.06
C ILE A 3 -17.93 12.11 -45.02
N ARG A 4 -18.36 10.90 -45.31
CA ARG A 4 -17.86 9.67 -44.67
C ARG A 4 -16.54 9.28 -45.36
N LEU A 5 -15.50 9.10 -44.59
CA LEU A 5 -14.28 8.44 -45.08
C LEU A 5 -14.18 7.06 -44.39
N LEU A 6 -14.32 6.06 -45.23
CA LEU A 6 -14.14 4.64 -44.89
C LEU A 6 -12.66 4.33 -45.02
N CYS A 7 -11.98 4.01 -43.97
CA CYS A 7 -10.65 3.40 -44.02
C CYS A 7 -10.74 1.94 -43.60
N MET A 8 -10.64 1.06 -44.56
CA MET A 8 -10.34 -0.35 -44.35
C MET A 8 -8.87 -0.46 -43.93
N LEU A 9 -8.61 -1.07 -42.79
CA LEU A 9 -7.29 -1.54 -42.43
C LEU A 9 -7.35 -3.04 -42.19
N SER A 10 -6.52 -3.70 -42.97
CA SER A 10 -6.31 -5.13 -43.03
C SER A 10 -5.90 -5.70 -41.65
N LEU A 11 -6.65 -6.70 -41.18
CA LEU A 11 -6.28 -7.59 -40.12
C LEU A 11 -5.05 -8.41 -40.53
N SER A 12 -3.93 -8.19 -39.88
CA SER A 12 -2.88 -9.21 -39.74
C SER A 12 -3.04 -9.81 -38.35
N ALA A 13 -3.65 -10.98 -38.29
CA ALA A 13 -3.85 -11.75 -37.10
C ALA A 13 -2.49 -12.37 -36.69
N CYS A 14 -1.83 -11.79 -35.68
CA CYS A 14 -0.83 -12.50 -34.91
C CYS A 14 -1.53 -13.10 -33.71
N MET A 15 -2.04 -14.32 -33.86
CA MET A 15 -2.51 -15.15 -32.75
C MET A 15 -1.31 -15.59 -31.94
N THR A 16 -0.91 -14.81 -30.97
CA THR A 16 -0.19 -15.35 -29.83
C THR A 16 -1.21 -16.09 -28.96
N PHE A 17 -1.20 -17.39 -29.03
CA PHE A 17 -1.87 -18.24 -28.05
C PHE A 17 -1.22 -17.96 -26.68
N ILE A 18 -1.82 -17.04 -25.91
CA ILE A 18 -1.67 -17.08 -24.47
C ILE A 18 -2.49 -18.31 -24.08
N SER A 19 -1.81 -19.42 -23.91
CA SER A 19 -2.33 -20.56 -23.19
C SER A 19 -2.59 -20.09 -21.76
N CYS A 20 -3.82 -19.59 -21.48
CA CYS A 20 -4.39 -19.80 -20.18
C CYS A 20 -4.45 -21.30 -20.02
N ALA A 21 -3.46 -21.88 -19.36
CA ALA A 21 -3.62 -23.17 -18.76
C ALA A 21 -4.86 -23.02 -17.86
N LYS A 22 -6.00 -23.50 -18.32
CA LYS A 22 -7.03 -24.02 -17.41
C LYS A 22 -6.27 -25.06 -16.62
N GLU A 23 -5.90 -24.75 -15.39
CA GLU A 23 -5.68 -25.80 -14.42
C GLU A 23 -7.01 -26.54 -14.35
N ASP A 24 -7.09 -27.63 -15.07
CA ASP A 24 -8.17 -28.60 -14.98
C ASP A 24 -8.02 -29.19 -13.59
N ASP A 25 -8.75 -28.64 -12.63
CA ASP A 25 -8.79 -29.05 -11.22
C ASP A 25 -9.63 -30.33 -11.13
N THR A 26 -9.21 -31.37 -11.87
CA THR A 26 -9.80 -32.73 -11.86
C THR A 26 -9.26 -33.57 -10.69
N ARG A 27 -8.84 -32.91 -9.58
CA ARG A 27 -8.40 -33.61 -8.39
C ARG A 27 -9.63 -34.10 -7.61
N GLU A 28 -9.61 -35.38 -7.26
CA GLU A 28 -10.71 -36.03 -6.48
C GLU A 28 -10.97 -35.25 -5.19
N GLU A 29 -12.13 -34.64 -5.08
CA GLU A 29 -12.57 -33.97 -3.87
C GLU A 29 -12.67 -34.94 -2.71
N GLY A 30 -12.00 -34.61 -1.60
CA GLY A 30 -12.23 -35.27 -0.32
C GLY A 30 -11.27 -36.39 0.06
N ASN A 31 -10.12 -36.52 -0.59
CA ASN A 31 -9.15 -37.60 -0.32
C ASN A 31 -7.98 -37.21 0.59
N SER A 32 -7.93 -35.93 1.05
CA SER A 32 -6.95 -35.47 2.03
C SER A 32 -7.40 -35.76 3.46
N GLU A 33 -6.48 -36.14 4.33
CA GLU A 33 -6.77 -36.29 5.79
C GLU A 33 -6.97 -34.93 6.49
N ILE A 34 -6.66 -33.81 5.81
CA ILE A 34 -6.89 -32.47 6.35
C ILE A 34 -8.39 -32.19 6.46
N GLN A 35 -8.80 -31.64 7.58
CA GLN A 35 -10.19 -31.27 7.82
C GLN A 35 -10.29 -29.80 8.21
N ILE A 36 -11.18 -29.08 7.52
CA ILE A 36 -11.57 -27.72 7.88
C ILE A 36 -12.84 -27.78 8.74
N ASN A 37 -12.80 -27.14 9.90
CA ASN A 37 -13.95 -26.93 10.75
C ASN A 37 -14.22 -25.43 10.86
N LEU A 38 -15.46 -25.06 10.53
CA LEU A 38 -15.95 -23.70 10.67
C LEU A 38 -16.79 -23.58 11.94
N ALA A 39 -16.65 -22.50 12.67
CA ALA A 39 -17.48 -22.24 13.85
C ALA A 39 -18.95 -22.02 13.46
N LYS A 40 -19.21 -21.49 12.26
CA LYS A 40 -20.54 -21.24 11.69
C LYS A 40 -20.49 -21.38 10.17
N ASP A 41 -21.60 -21.75 9.56
CA ASP A 41 -21.79 -21.84 8.11
C ASP A 41 -22.63 -20.67 7.55
N GLU A 42 -23.09 -19.78 8.43
CA GLU A 42 -23.75 -18.53 8.09
C GLU A 42 -23.17 -17.38 8.90
N ALA A 43 -23.02 -16.24 8.25
CA ALA A 43 -22.51 -15.03 8.88
C ALA A 43 -23.24 -13.79 8.35
N ALA A 44 -23.26 -12.76 9.16
CA ALA A 44 -23.70 -11.42 8.77
C ALA A 44 -22.57 -10.41 9.04
N PRO A 45 -22.40 -9.42 8.18
CA PRO A 45 -21.40 -8.38 8.41
C PRO A 45 -21.76 -7.51 9.59
N VAL A 46 -20.75 -7.14 10.38
CA VAL A 46 -20.82 -6.09 11.39
C VAL A 46 -19.95 -4.95 10.89
N ASP A 47 -20.53 -3.80 10.68
CA ASP A 47 -19.84 -2.63 10.08
C ASP A 47 -19.11 -2.96 8.76
N GLY A 48 -19.68 -3.87 7.95
CA GLY A 48 -19.07 -4.30 6.69
C GLY A 48 -18.02 -5.40 6.83
N VAL A 49 -17.70 -5.84 8.02
CA VAL A 49 -16.69 -6.87 8.30
C VAL A 49 -17.36 -8.19 8.65
N VAL A 50 -16.90 -9.28 8.07
CA VAL A 50 -17.31 -10.65 8.43
C VAL A 50 -16.11 -11.41 8.94
N GLU A 51 -16.17 -11.86 10.19
CA GLU A 51 -15.15 -12.69 10.81
C GLU A 51 -15.58 -14.17 10.79
N ILE A 52 -14.75 -15.02 10.18
CA ILE A 52 -14.99 -16.44 10.04
C ILE A 52 -13.91 -17.19 10.80
N GLN A 53 -14.27 -17.71 11.96
CA GLN A 53 -13.36 -18.52 12.77
C GLN A 53 -13.30 -19.94 12.23
N MET A 54 -12.10 -20.47 12.03
CA MET A 54 -11.87 -21.83 11.54
C MET A 54 -10.71 -22.52 12.23
N THR A 55 -10.75 -23.86 12.21
CA THR A 55 -9.64 -24.72 12.58
C THR A 55 -9.33 -25.68 11.44
N ILE A 56 -8.06 -25.99 11.26
CA ILE A 56 -7.56 -26.95 10.29
C ILE A 56 -6.88 -28.08 11.06
N ASN A 57 -7.49 -29.27 11.06
CA ASN A 57 -6.88 -30.46 11.65
C ASN A 57 -5.83 -31.02 10.69
N ASN A 58 -4.82 -31.71 11.22
CA ASN A 58 -3.65 -32.20 10.48
C ASN A 58 -2.95 -31.08 9.70
N PHE A 59 -2.85 -29.92 10.33
CA PHE A 59 -2.27 -28.68 9.75
C PHE A 59 -0.83 -28.88 9.30
N GLU A 60 -0.09 -29.80 9.91
CA GLU A 60 1.29 -30.14 9.53
C GLU A 60 1.40 -30.58 8.06
N ASN A 61 0.35 -31.21 7.53
CA ASN A 61 0.29 -31.71 6.15
C ASN A 61 -0.22 -30.67 5.15
N LEU A 62 -0.68 -29.50 5.62
CA LEU A 62 -1.20 -28.43 4.76
C LEU A 62 -0.10 -27.86 3.87
N ASP A 63 -0.39 -27.67 2.58
CA ASP A 63 0.38 -26.84 1.65
C ASP A 63 -0.26 -25.44 1.55
N TYR A 64 -1.56 -25.39 1.21
CA TYR A 64 -2.28 -24.12 1.12
C TYR A 64 -3.79 -24.28 1.37
N LEU A 65 -4.43 -23.16 1.69
CA LEU A 65 -5.87 -22.99 1.73
C LEU A 65 -6.33 -22.22 0.48
N LYS A 66 -7.25 -22.81 -0.29
CA LYS A 66 -7.95 -22.11 -1.38
C LYS A 66 -9.26 -21.55 -0.83
N VAL A 67 -9.49 -20.28 -1.07
CA VAL A 67 -10.75 -19.60 -0.75
C VAL A 67 -11.38 -19.14 -2.04
N VAL A 68 -12.60 -19.57 -2.30
CA VAL A 68 -13.37 -19.17 -3.49
C VAL A 68 -14.52 -18.29 -3.05
N LYS A 69 -14.50 -17.03 -3.44
CA LYS A 69 -15.64 -16.13 -3.33
C LYS A 69 -16.58 -16.40 -4.49
N GLU A 70 -17.80 -16.83 -4.19
CA GLU A 70 -18.85 -17.02 -5.18
C GLU A 70 -19.94 -15.97 -5.02
N THR A 71 -20.29 -15.33 -6.12
CA THR A 71 -21.35 -14.34 -6.24
C THR A 71 -22.17 -14.63 -7.49
N ASN A 72 -23.28 -13.92 -7.68
CA ASN A 72 -24.04 -13.96 -8.94
C ASN A 72 -23.24 -13.45 -10.16
N TYR A 73 -22.06 -12.81 -9.95
CA TYR A 73 -21.17 -12.34 -11.01
C TYR A 73 -20.03 -13.32 -11.34
N GLY A 74 -19.93 -14.44 -10.61
CA GLY A 74 -18.90 -15.46 -10.84
C GLY A 74 -18.13 -15.88 -9.59
N LYS A 75 -17.04 -16.63 -9.84
CA LYS A 75 -16.18 -17.18 -8.81
C LYS A 75 -14.81 -16.53 -8.87
N LEU A 76 -14.31 -16.07 -7.72
CA LEU A 76 -13.00 -15.43 -7.57
C LEU A 76 -12.17 -16.26 -6.59
N PRO A 77 -11.19 -17.06 -7.05
CA PRO A 77 -10.33 -17.84 -6.17
C PRO A 77 -9.21 -16.99 -5.58
N ALA A 78 -8.85 -17.27 -4.33
CA ALA A 78 -7.63 -16.79 -3.67
C ALA A 78 -6.92 -17.99 -3.04
N LYS A 79 -5.58 -17.96 -3.03
CA LYS A 79 -4.72 -19.01 -2.48
C LYS A 79 -3.91 -18.45 -1.32
N HIS A 80 -3.94 -19.13 -0.17
CA HIS A 80 -3.21 -18.75 1.03
C HIS A 80 -2.26 -19.89 1.40
N GLY A 81 -0.96 -19.69 1.27
CA GLY A 81 0.07 -20.68 1.60
C GLY A 81 0.10 -20.99 3.11
N LYS A 82 0.51 -22.20 3.48
CA LYS A 82 0.64 -22.65 4.88
C LYS A 82 1.41 -21.66 5.76
N ALA A 83 2.46 -21.05 5.23
CA ALA A 83 3.27 -20.09 5.97
C ALA A 83 2.48 -18.87 6.49
N LEU A 84 1.34 -18.58 5.89
CA LEU A 84 0.45 -17.47 6.24
C LEU A 84 -0.68 -17.90 7.21
N LEU A 85 -0.72 -19.15 7.64
CA LEU A 85 -1.80 -19.73 8.40
C LEU A 85 -1.31 -20.36 9.68
N THR A 86 -2.25 -20.61 10.60
CA THR A 86 -2.07 -21.44 11.77
C THR A 86 -3.19 -22.50 11.80
N ASP A 87 -3.08 -23.50 12.64
CA ASP A 87 -4.11 -24.51 12.83
C ASP A 87 -5.47 -23.94 13.25
N ARG A 88 -5.45 -22.71 13.77
CA ARG A 88 -6.65 -21.91 14.11
C ARG A 88 -6.43 -20.48 13.64
N PHE A 89 -7.39 -19.92 12.91
CA PHE A 89 -7.32 -18.51 12.50
C PHE A 89 -8.72 -17.95 12.22
N THR A 90 -8.79 -16.63 12.17
CA THR A 90 -9.98 -15.88 11.74
C THR A 90 -9.77 -15.39 10.33
N TYR A 91 -10.57 -15.87 9.39
CA TYR A 91 -10.61 -15.26 8.05
C TYR A 91 -11.51 -14.03 8.10
N VAL A 92 -10.95 -12.89 7.76
CA VAL A 92 -11.68 -11.60 7.72
C VAL A 92 -12.08 -11.31 6.30
N TYR A 93 -13.36 -11.13 6.06
CA TYR A 93 -13.90 -10.73 4.77
C TYR A 93 -14.53 -9.33 4.87
N LEU A 94 -14.02 -8.39 4.05
CA LEU A 94 -14.64 -7.08 3.92
C LEU A 94 -15.69 -7.11 2.81
N MET A 95 -16.92 -6.79 3.18
CA MET A 95 -18.00 -6.61 2.22
C MET A 95 -17.71 -5.37 1.37
N LYS A 96 -17.79 -5.52 0.05
CA LYS A 96 -17.71 -4.42 -0.90
C LYS A 96 -19.10 -3.90 -1.27
N GLU A 97 -19.21 -2.63 -1.65
CA GLU A 97 -20.48 -2.07 -2.17
C GLU A 97 -21.00 -2.83 -3.39
N THR A 98 -20.07 -3.39 -4.16
CA THR A 98 -20.38 -4.20 -5.35
C THR A 98 -20.77 -5.63 -5.00
N ASP A 99 -20.66 -6.05 -3.73
CA ASP A 99 -21.07 -7.38 -3.35
C ASP A 99 -22.60 -7.50 -3.37
N PRO A 100 -23.13 -8.60 -3.93
CA PRO A 100 -24.56 -8.83 -3.94
C PRO A 100 -25.10 -9.13 -2.53
N GLU A 101 -26.42 -9.20 -2.42
CA GLU A 101 -27.11 -9.56 -1.16
C GLU A 101 -26.58 -10.88 -0.55
N LYS A 102 -26.13 -11.80 -1.39
CA LYS A 102 -25.59 -13.09 -0.95
C LYS A 102 -24.21 -13.33 -1.52
N VAL A 103 -23.26 -13.61 -0.63
CA VAL A 103 -21.89 -14.02 -0.96
C VAL A 103 -21.64 -15.37 -0.29
N THR A 104 -21.05 -16.30 -1.02
CA THR A 104 -20.58 -17.57 -0.46
C THR A 104 -19.05 -17.57 -0.50
N LEU A 105 -18.42 -17.88 0.63
CA LEU A 105 -17.01 -18.20 0.70
C LEU A 105 -16.85 -19.70 0.90
N GLU A 106 -16.17 -20.33 -0.05
CA GLU A 106 -15.83 -21.75 0.00
C GLU A 106 -14.35 -21.92 0.32
N PHE A 107 -14.06 -22.76 1.29
CA PHE A 107 -12.72 -23.06 1.81
C PHE A 107 -12.35 -24.50 1.51
N THR A 108 -11.22 -24.72 0.84
CA THR A 108 -10.67 -26.05 0.52
C THR A 108 -9.18 -26.05 0.88
N ALA A 109 -8.78 -26.97 1.74
CA ALA A 109 -7.36 -27.16 2.07
C ALA A 109 -6.75 -28.17 1.12
N TYR A 110 -5.50 -27.93 0.73
CA TYR A 110 -4.71 -28.83 -0.10
C TYR A 110 -3.48 -29.28 0.68
N ASP A 111 -3.19 -30.55 0.65
CA ASP A 111 -1.98 -31.10 1.25
C ASP A 111 -0.76 -31.00 0.34
N THR A 112 0.41 -31.37 0.88
CA THR A 112 1.67 -31.36 0.15
C THR A 112 1.74 -32.36 -1.01
N GLU A 113 0.83 -33.34 -1.09
CA GLU A 113 0.66 -34.25 -2.22
C GLU A 113 -0.33 -33.69 -3.25
N GLY A 114 -0.95 -32.54 -2.93
CA GLY A 114 -1.92 -31.87 -3.77
C GLY A 114 -3.34 -32.45 -3.69
N LYS A 115 -3.64 -33.29 -2.68
CA LYS A 115 -5.01 -33.79 -2.44
C LYS A 115 -5.83 -32.72 -1.75
N ALA A 116 -7.09 -32.59 -2.15
CA ALA A 116 -8.01 -31.61 -1.58
C ALA A 116 -8.77 -32.19 -0.38
N SER A 117 -8.99 -31.37 0.63
CA SER A 117 -9.94 -31.66 1.70
C SER A 117 -11.38 -31.57 1.19
N LYS A 118 -12.31 -32.05 1.98
CA LYS A 118 -13.72 -31.68 1.78
C LYS A 118 -13.89 -30.18 1.97
N SER A 119 -14.50 -29.52 0.98
CA SER A 119 -14.79 -28.06 1.05
C SER A 119 -15.79 -27.74 2.15
N ARG A 120 -15.64 -26.56 2.72
CA ARG A 120 -16.57 -25.95 3.69
C ARG A 120 -16.96 -24.57 3.22
N SER A 121 -18.22 -24.20 3.41
CA SER A 121 -18.72 -22.91 2.94
C SER A 121 -19.36 -22.11 4.06
N VAL A 122 -19.18 -20.79 3.99
CA VAL A 122 -19.91 -19.81 4.79
C VAL A 122 -20.76 -18.97 3.86
N ARG A 123 -22.06 -18.91 4.14
CA ARG A 123 -22.99 -18.02 3.47
C ARG A 123 -23.05 -16.70 4.21
N ILE A 124 -22.79 -15.62 3.50
CA ILE A 124 -22.85 -14.26 4.03
C ILE A 124 -24.09 -13.61 3.43
N THR A 125 -25.02 -13.21 4.30
CA THR A 125 -26.19 -12.42 3.88
C THR A 125 -25.90 -10.95 4.16
N ASN A 126 -25.75 -10.19 3.10
CA ASN A 126 -25.62 -8.74 3.14
C ASN A 126 -27.03 -8.13 3.30
N LEU A 127 -27.45 -7.86 4.53
CA LEU A 127 -28.76 -7.25 4.83
C LEU A 127 -28.87 -5.78 4.44
N GLY A 128 -28.08 -5.35 3.48
CA GLY A 128 -27.79 -3.97 3.18
C GLY A 128 -26.72 -3.50 4.15
N LEU A 129 -25.53 -3.22 3.63
CA LEU A 129 -24.57 -2.44 4.39
C LEU A 129 -25.28 -1.15 4.74
N ASN A 130 -25.76 -1.07 5.97
CA ASN A 130 -26.16 0.18 6.55
C ASN A 130 -24.86 0.96 6.74
N ARG A 131 -24.21 1.33 5.64
CA ARG A 131 -23.12 2.29 5.55
C ARG A 131 -23.72 3.66 5.84
N THR A 132 -24.47 3.72 6.94
CA THR A 132 -25.24 4.89 7.36
C THR A 132 -24.36 6.04 7.83
N LYS A 133 -23.07 5.90 7.64
CA LYS A 133 -22.17 7.05 7.75
C LYS A 133 -21.42 7.19 6.42
N ASP A 134 -22.17 7.62 5.40
CA ASP A 134 -21.52 8.33 4.29
C ASP A 134 -20.66 9.42 4.93
N LEU A 135 -19.35 9.27 4.84
CA LEU A 135 -18.44 10.36 5.18
C LEU A 135 -18.74 11.47 4.17
N LYS A 136 -19.52 12.46 4.61
CA LYS A 136 -19.78 13.64 3.79
C LYS A 136 -18.62 14.60 3.99
N LEU A 137 -17.82 14.75 2.96
CA LEU A 137 -16.88 15.85 2.89
C LEU A 137 -17.68 17.14 2.72
N SER A 138 -17.52 18.07 3.65
CA SER A 138 -18.10 19.41 3.58
C SER A 138 -17.00 20.46 3.64
N ASN A 139 -17.24 21.61 3.02
CA ASN A 139 -16.30 22.74 3.01
C ASN A 139 -14.90 22.39 2.48
N LEU A 140 -14.81 21.54 1.44
CA LEU A 140 -13.55 21.23 0.81
C LEU A 140 -12.93 22.52 0.24
N GLN A 141 -11.72 22.85 0.65
CA GLN A 141 -10.97 24.01 0.21
C GLN A 141 -9.52 23.60 -0.16
N CYS A 142 -9.01 24.13 -1.25
CA CYS A 142 -7.59 24.03 -1.60
C CYS A 142 -6.85 25.22 -0.98
N LEU A 143 -6.20 25.00 0.16
CA LEU A 143 -5.58 26.08 0.93
C LEU A 143 -4.18 26.41 0.45
N SER A 144 -3.35 25.41 0.13
CA SER A 144 -1.98 25.65 -0.29
C SER A 144 -1.54 24.72 -1.41
N ARG A 145 -0.73 25.27 -2.31
CA ARG A 145 0.11 24.50 -3.22
C ARG A 145 1.39 24.16 -2.51
N VAL A 146 1.58 22.88 -2.20
CA VAL A 146 2.69 22.41 -1.36
C VAL A 146 4.00 22.43 -2.10
N THR A 147 4.03 21.89 -3.34
CA THR A 147 5.24 21.84 -4.18
C THR A 147 5.02 22.49 -5.54
N GLY A 148 6.11 22.89 -6.19
CA GLY A 148 6.14 23.38 -7.55
C GLY A 148 6.00 24.89 -7.71
N ALA A 149 5.81 25.30 -8.96
CA ALA A 149 5.66 26.69 -9.37
C ALA A 149 4.23 27.19 -9.14
N GLU A 150 4.03 28.47 -9.38
CA GLU A 150 2.71 29.06 -9.44
C GLU A 150 1.89 28.41 -10.56
N ASP A 151 0.65 28.10 -10.27
CA ASP A 151 -0.26 27.54 -11.26
C ASP A 151 -0.63 28.60 -12.28
N ASN A 152 -0.26 28.35 -13.54
CA ASN A 152 -0.60 29.19 -14.70
C ASN A 152 -1.55 28.47 -15.67
N GLY A 153 -2.28 27.47 -15.21
CA GLY A 153 -3.30 26.76 -15.97
C GLY A 153 -2.75 25.76 -17.00
N HIS A 154 -1.48 25.36 -16.86
CA HIS A 154 -0.84 24.44 -17.80
C HIS A 154 -1.05 22.96 -17.50
N ASP A 155 -1.57 22.62 -16.35
CA ASP A 155 -1.75 21.22 -15.90
C ASP A 155 -3.11 20.61 -16.30
N GLY A 156 -3.94 21.37 -17.01
CA GLY A 156 -5.28 20.91 -17.45
C GLY A 156 -6.28 20.74 -16.31
N LEU A 157 -5.89 21.06 -15.07
CA LEU A 157 -6.80 21.10 -13.94
C LEU A 157 -7.59 22.42 -13.95
N PRO A 158 -8.82 22.43 -13.40
CA PRO A 158 -9.54 23.69 -13.18
C PRO A 158 -8.65 24.63 -12.39
N THR A 159 -8.62 25.92 -12.75
CA THR A 159 -7.85 26.94 -12.04
C THR A 159 -8.25 26.96 -10.57
N VAL A 160 -7.49 26.27 -9.71
CA VAL A 160 -7.72 26.24 -8.28
C VAL A 160 -7.01 27.44 -7.68
N LYS A 161 -7.76 28.31 -7.03
CA LYS A 161 -7.16 29.42 -6.27
C LYS A 161 -6.67 28.86 -4.94
N TYR A 162 -5.36 28.84 -4.77
CA TYR A 162 -4.75 28.55 -3.47
C TYR A 162 -4.61 29.82 -2.65
N THR A 163 -4.83 29.70 -1.35
CA THR A 163 -4.58 30.79 -0.41
C THR A 163 -3.07 31.06 -0.27
N LEU A 164 -2.28 29.98 -0.34
CA LEU A 164 -0.82 30.01 -0.21
C LEU A 164 -0.15 29.21 -1.36
N ASN A 165 0.86 29.80 -1.96
CA ASN A 165 1.75 29.10 -2.89
C ASN A 165 3.20 29.11 -2.33
N ASN A 166 3.75 27.95 -2.06
CA ASN A 166 5.03 27.77 -1.41
C ASN A 166 6.25 28.13 -2.30
N ARG A 167 6.09 28.11 -3.63
CA ARG A 167 7.16 28.40 -4.58
C ARG A 167 8.44 27.60 -4.28
N THR A 168 8.28 26.30 -4.09
CA THR A 168 9.40 25.38 -3.83
C THR A 168 10.32 25.22 -5.03
N ASP A 169 9.83 25.54 -6.23
CA ASP A 169 10.59 25.68 -7.47
C ASP A 169 11.74 26.69 -7.32
N LEU A 170 11.46 27.86 -6.75
CA LEU A 170 12.44 28.93 -6.54
C LEU A 170 13.30 28.72 -5.30
N LYS A 171 12.71 28.18 -4.23
CA LYS A 171 13.39 28.08 -2.93
C LYS A 171 14.33 26.90 -2.83
N PHE A 172 13.95 25.75 -3.41
CA PHE A 172 14.60 24.45 -3.17
C PHE A 172 14.88 23.67 -4.46
N ASN A 173 14.67 24.26 -5.62
CA ASN A 173 14.73 23.59 -6.93
C ASN A 173 13.82 22.36 -6.98
N VAL A 174 12.58 22.50 -6.47
CA VAL A 174 11.53 21.47 -6.47
C VAL A 174 10.35 21.97 -7.28
N GLY A 175 10.33 21.62 -8.56
CA GLY A 175 9.32 22.06 -9.54
C GLY A 175 8.15 21.11 -9.70
N GLY A 176 8.35 19.81 -9.42
CA GLY A 176 7.33 18.78 -9.43
C GLY A 176 7.75 17.61 -8.58
N THR A 177 6.77 16.97 -7.92
CA THR A 177 7.00 15.85 -7.00
C THR A 177 5.93 14.78 -7.18
N ASP A 178 6.26 13.57 -6.77
CA ASP A 178 5.31 12.49 -6.54
C ASP A 178 5.16 12.21 -5.05
N LEU A 179 4.02 11.67 -4.63
CA LEU A 179 3.68 11.32 -3.25
C LEU A 179 3.65 12.53 -2.30
N GLY A 180 3.93 12.30 -1.02
CA GLY A 180 4.00 13.30 0.03
C GLY A 180 3.63 12.70 1.39
N ILE A 181 4.63 12.20 2.12
CA ILE A 181 4.44 11.55 3.42
C ILE A 181 4.85 12.55 4.49
N ILE A 182 3.90 12.98 5.30
CA ILE A 182 4.14 13.92 6.40
C ILE A 182 4.32 13.18 7.72
N TRP A 183 5.27 13.63 8.55
CA TRP A 183 5.44 13.18 9.93
C TRP A 183 5.93 14.30 10.83
N GLU A 184 5.63 14.22 12.10
CA GLU A 184 6.19 15.10 13.12
C GLU A 184 7.58 14.62 13.51
N MET A 185 8.60 15.45 13.30
CA MET A 185 10.01 15.17 13.64
C MET A 185 10.32 15.51 15.09
N SER A 186 9.75 16.60 15.58
CA SER A 186 9.81 17.09 16.95
C SER A 186 8.68 18.07 17.13
N GLU A 187 8.47 18.54 18.35
CA GLU A 187 7.42 19.53 18.62
C GLU A 187 7.49 20.70 17.63
N ASN A 188 6.40 20.92 16.91
CA ASN A 188 6.24 21.97 15.90
C ASN A 188 7.23 21.91 14.71
N LYS A 189 7.80 20.75 14.43
CA LYS A 189 8.63 20.53 13.25
C LYS A 189 8.15 19.31 12.47
N PHE A 190 7.85 19.50 11.21
CA PHE A 190 7.32 18.47 10.30
C PHE A 190 8.28 18.24 9.15
N GLY A 191 8.48 16.97 8.82
CA GLY A 191 9.10 16.54 7.58
C GLY A 191 8.04 16.10 6.58
N MET A 192 8.31 16.31 5.30
CA MET A 192 7.51 15.79 4.19
C MET A 192 8.44 15.08 3.22
N PHE A 193 8.24 13.79 3.07
CA PHE A 193 9.04 12.94 2.23
C PHE A 193 8.34 12.71 0.89
N PHE A 194 8.94 13.23 -0.18
CA PHE A 194 8.42 13.14 -1.55
C PHE A 194 9.21 12.11 -2.35
N GLY A 195 8.55 11.46 -3.30
CA GLY A 195 9.16 10.56 -4.29
C GLY A 195 9.81 11.31 -5.45
N ASP A 196 9.81 10.72 -6.62
CA ASP A 196 10.43 11.28 -7.81
C ASP A 196 10.20 12.79 -7.90
N THR A 197 11.28 13.55 -7.82
CA THR A 197 11.29 15.01 -7.71
C THR A 197 12.12 15.63 -8.81
N TYR A 198 11.58 16.66 -9.42
CA TYR A 198 12.20 17.37 -10.55
C TYR A 198 12.46 18.82 -10.22
N GLY A 199 13.45 19.41 -10.90
CA GLY A 199 13.89 20.80 -10.68
C GLY A 199 12.88 21.85 -11.12
N ALA A 200 13.27 23.13 -10.98
CA ALA A 200 12.42 24.28 -11.28
C ALA A 200 12.03 24.42 -12.76
N ASP A 201 12.75 23.76 -13.66
CA ASP A 201 12.46 23.69 -15.09
C ASP A 201 11.49 22.54 -15.46
N PHE A 202 10.90 21.86 -14.47
CA PHE A 202 9.89 20.84 -14.65
C PHE A 202 8.72 21.36 -15.51
N LYS A 203 8.42 20.62 -16.57
CA LYS A 203 7.27 20.87 -17.44
C LYS A 203 6.43 19.61 -17.49
N PRO A 204 5.25 19.60 -16.89
CA PRO A 204 4.35 18.47 -16.99
C PRO A 204 4.01 18.23 -18.46
N ASN A 205 4.22 17.01 -18.93
CA ASN A 205 3.90 16.61 -20.28
C ASN A 205 2.82 15.54 -20.26
N HIS A 206 1.60 15.92 -20.56
CA HIS A 206 0.48 14.99 -20.63
C HIS A 206 0.58 13.98 -21.79
N ALA A 207 1.50 14.16 -22.72
CA ALA A 207 1.69 13.28 -23.87
C ALA A 207 2.76 12.20 -23.68
N ALA A 208 3.58 12.28 -22.63
CA ALA A 208 4.62 11.30 -22.34
C ALA A 208 4.62 10.92 -20.86
N PRO A 209 4.83 9.66 -20.52
CA PRO A 209 5.03 9.27 -19.13
C PRO A 209 6.32 9.88 -18.61
N GLY A 210 6.23 10.56 -17.48
CA GLY A 210 7.34 11.19 -16.81
C GLY A 210 7.62 12.63 -17.24
N PRO A 211 8.39 13.34 -16.45
CA PRO A 211 8.67 14.76 -16.63
C PRO A 211 9.76 14.99 -17.69
N ASN A 212 9.57 16.04 -18.45
CA ASN A 212 10.58 16.55 -19.35
C ASN A 212 11.36 17.67 -18.66
N GLY A 213 12.64 17.45 -18.41
CA GLY A 213 13.56 18.44 -17.90
C GLY A 213 13.68 18.51 -16.39
N GLY A 214 14.68 19.20 -15.91
CA GLY A 214 15.03 19.36 -14.53
C GLY A 214 15.97 18.31 -13.97
N SER A 215 16.58 18.62 -12.84
CA SER A 215 17.40 17.67 -12.09
C SER A 215 16.48 16.66 -11.38
N TRP A 216 16.53 15.43 -11.82
CA TRP A 216 15.78 14.35 -11.20
C TRP A 216 16.47 13.82 -9.95
N ARG A 217 15.71 13.69 -8.87
CA ARG A 217 16.06 13.04 -7.62
C ARG A 217 14.97 12.05 -7.29
N SER A 218 15.36 10.84 -6.88
CA SER A 218 14.40 9.77 -6.51
C SER A 218 13.47 10.17 -5.36
N ASN A 219 13.94 11.08 -4.50
CA ASN A 219 13.20 11.51 -3.32
C ASN A 219 13.85 12.75 -2.70
N VAL A 220 13.06 13.55 -1.99
CA VAL A 220 13.52 14.70 -1.22
C VAL A 220 12.71 14.86 0.06
N ILE A 221 13.28 15.56 1.06
CA ILE A 221 12.57 15.97 2.26
C ILE A 221 12.45 17.50 2.28
N LEU A 222 11.20 17.97 2.33
CA LEU A 222 10.85 19.33 2.65
C LEU A 222 10.49 19.45 4.12
N LEU A 223 10.65 20.64 4.69
CA LEU A 223 10.47 20.90 6.11
C LEU A 223 9.47 22.02 6.34
N SER A 224 8.70 21.88 7.41
CA SER A 224 7.75 22.89 7.90
C SER A 224 7.82 23.00 9.42
N ASN A 225 7.59 24.20 9.93
CA ASN A 225 7.30 24.46 11.32
C ASN A 225 5.93 25.15 11.49
N ASP A 226 5.07 25.02 10.49
CA ASP A 226 3.75 25.61 10.46
C ASP A 226 2.77 24.77 11.27
N THR A 227 2.17 25.35 12.29
CA THR A 227 1.15 24.72 13.14
C THR A 227 -0.25 25.29 12.91
N GLU A 228 -0.38 26.33 12.06
CA GLU A 228 -1.64 26.99 11.74
C GLU A 228 -2.08 26.62 10.32
N LEU A 229 -2.72 25.46 10.20
CA LEU A 229 -3.07 24.89 8.88
C LEU A 229 -4.35 25.48 8.27
N SER A 230 -5.10 26.32 8.99
CA SER A 230 -6.35 26.90 8.47
C SER A 230 -6.13 27.85 7.29
N ASN A 231 -4.93 28.41 7.14
CA ASN A 231 -4.52 29.27 6.02
C ASN A 231 -3.65 28.55 4.96
N GLY A 232 -3.45 27.25 5.13
CA GLY A 232 -2.60 26.41 4.27
C GLY A 232 -1.25 26.08 4.91
N LEU A 233 -0.60 25.03 4.41
CA LEU A 233 0.69 24.54 4.90
C LEU A 233 1.85 25.35 4.28
N THR A 234 2.65 26.01 5.12
CA THR A 234 3.85 26.72 4.70
C THR A 234 5.07 25.81 4.70
N ILE A 235 5.79 25.75 3.57
CA ILE A 235 7.09 25.08 3.45
C ILE A 235 8.18 26.12 3.64
N ASN A 236 8.98 25.97 4.69
CA ASN A 236 10.01 26.93 5.04
C ASN A 236 11.43 26.35 5.08
N GLY A 237 11.60 25.08 4.74
CA GLY A 237 12.90 24.44 4.66
C GLY A 237 12.92 23.20 3.75
N ALA A 238 14.11 22.68 3.56
CA ALA A 238 14.40 21.39 2.92
C ALA A 238 15.71 20.83 3.46
N VAL A 239 15.94 19.54 3.31
CA VAL A 239 17.29 18.99 3.44
C VAL A 239 18.04 19.36 2.16
N MET A 240 19.12 20.14 2.27
CA MET A 240 19.76 20.79 1.12
C MET A 240 21.09 20.16 0.76
N GLU A 241 21.38 20.14 -0.55
CA GLU A 241 22.70 19.94 -1.11
C GLU A 241 22.98 21.07 -2.11
N GLY A 242 23.91 21.96 -1.76
CA GLY A 242 24.11 23.19 -2.52
C GLY A 242 22.86 24.07 -2.52
N ASN A 243 22.31 24.35 -3.70
CA ASN A 243 21.14 25.19 -3.90
C ASN A 243 19.85 24.42 -4.19
N GLN A 244 19.84 23.12 -3.98
CA GLN A 244 18.67 22.26 -4.23
C GLN A 244 18.38 21.32 -3.08
N ALA A 245 17.14 20.83 -3.00
CA ALA A 245 16.79 19.76 -2.09
C ALA A 245 17.57 18.49 -2.44
N LYS A 246 18.17 17.87 -1.42
CA LYS A 246 19.05 16.70 -1.52
C LYS A 246 18.25 15.43 -1.73
N GLU A 247 18.75 14.50 -2.54
CA GLU A 247 18.30 13.12 -2.54
C GLU A 247 18.73 12.44 -1.23
N ILE A 248 17.78 11.82 -0.52
CA ILE A 248 18.02 11.22 0.79
C ILE A 248 18.34 9.72 0.66
N CYS A 249 17.40 8.97 0.11
CA CYS A 249 17.55 7.55 -0.13
C CYS A 249 18.19 7.36 -1.49
N PHE A 250 19.44 6.94 -1.50
CA PHE A 250 20.25 6.81 -2.70
C PHE A 250 19.60 5.86 -3.73
N SER A 251 19.73 6.24 -4.99
CA SER A 251 19.47 5.40 -6.16
C SER A 251 20.55 5.63 -7.22
N ALA A 252 20.92 4.60 -7.95
CA ALA A 252 21.88 4.70 -9.04
C ALA A 252 21.28 5.32 -10.31
N HIS A 253 19.99 5.58 -10.36
CA HIS A 253 19.24 6.09 -11.52
C HIS A 253 19.44 5.23 -12.79
N ASN A 254 19.62 3.92 -12.61
CA ASN A 254 19.83 2.98 -13.70
C ASN A 254 18.49 2.55 -14.30
N THR A 255 18.06 3.24 -15.34
CA THR A 255 16.79 3.03 -16.03
C THR A 255 16.80 1.86 -17.04
N SER A 256 17.86 1.05 -17.07
CA SER A 256 17.96 -0.11 -17.98
C SER A 256 17.04 -1.29 -17.59
N GLY A 257 16.48 -1.26 -16.39
CA GLY A 257 15.66 -2.36 -15.83
C GLY A 257 16.49 -3.51 -15.25
N THR A 258 17.81 -3.37 -15.20
CA THR A 258 18.72 -4.40 -14.67
C THR A 258 19.32 -4.05 -13.31
N GLY A 259 19.07 -2.84 -12.83
CA GLY A 259 19.69 -2.32 -11.64
C GLY A 259 18.74 -1.62 -10.68
N ASP A 260 19.11 -0.43 -10.32
CA ASP A 260 18.54 0.42 -9.32
C ASP A 260 18.00 1.68 -10.04
N TRP A 261 16.71 1.67 -10.32
CA TRP A 261 16.07 2.73 -11.10
C TRP A 261 15.80 3.98 -10.25
N THR A 262 15.09 3.79 -9.14
CA THR A 262 14.70 4.88 -8.23
C THR A 262 14.40 4.35 -6.84
N SER A 263 14.48 5.20 -5.82
CA SER A 263 14.15 4.89 -4.42
C SER A 263 12.93 5.70 -3.99
N ILE A 264 11.78 5.03 -3.90
CA ILE A 264 10.49 5.66 -3.66
C ILE A 264 10.11 5.58 -2.18
N PRO A 265 9.77 6.71 -1.52
CA PRO A 265 9.32 6.72 -0.14
C PRO A 265 7.96 6.05 0.04
N THR A 266 7.75 5.42 1.19
CA THR A 266 6.46 4.81 1.54
C THR A 266 5.95 5.26 2.89
N ALA A 267 6.83 5.49 3.87
CA ALA A 267 6.46 5.93 5.22
C ALA A 267 7.56 6.77 5.87
N ALA A 268 7.20 7.50 6.92
CA ALA A 268 8.14 8.19 7.79
C ALA A 268 7.60 8.25 9.22
N ILE A 269 8.51 8.32 10.21
CA ILE A 269 8.14 8.38 11.62
C ILE A 269 9.30 8.90 12.47
N HIS A 270 8.97 9.61 13.54
CA HIS A 270 9.90 9.86 14.64
C HIS A 270 9.74 8.76 15.70
N ALA A 271 10.79 8.01 16.00
CA ALA A 271 10.79 6.93 16.98
C ALA A 271 12.04 6.96 17.86
N GLY A 272 11.84 6.88 19.18
CA GLY A 272 12.93 7.05 20.14
C GLY A 272 13.51 8.46 20.08
N ASN A 273 14.73 8.59 19.58
CA ASN A 273 15.45 9.87 19.44
C ASN A 273 15.88 10.16 17.99
N ALA A 274 15.27 9.51 17.03
CA ALA A 274 15.64 9.64 15.63
C ALA A 274 14.40 9.71 14.72
N ASP A 275 14.59 10.30 13.55
CA ASP A 275 13.64 10.27 12.46
C ASP A 275 14.01 9.16 11.49
N TYR A 276 12.99 8.44 11.01
CA TYR A 276 13.14 7.34 10.07
C TYR A 276 12.25 7.57 8.85
N VAL A 277 12.79 7.25 7.69
CA VAL A 277 12.03 7.19 6.44
C VAL A 277 12.15 5.80 5.84
N HIS A 278 11.02 5.22 5.45
CA HIS A 278 10.93 3.93 4.79
C HIS A 278 10.81 4.15 3.29
N TYR A 279 11.54 3.35 2.51
CA TYR A 279 11.54 3.43 1.05
C TYR A 279 11.61 2.06 0.41
N MET A 280 11.11 1.97 -0.81
CA MET A 280 11.28 0.83 -1.70
C MET A 280 12.24 1.19 -2.83
N ASN A 281 13.19 0.32 -3.13
CA ASN A 281 14.13 0.50 -4.22
C ASN A 281 13.65 -0.25 -5.46
N ILE A 282 13.30 0.49 -6.51
CA ILE A 282 12.70 -0.04 -7.73
C ILE A 282 13.77 -0.48 -8.71
N LYS A 283 13.67 -1.72 -9.17
CA LYS A 283 14.51 -2.27 -10.22
C LYS A 283 14.02 -1.87 -11.61
N THR A 284 12.72 -1.99 -11.84
CA THR A 284 12.07 -1.62 -13.10
C THR A 284 10.58 -1.37 -12.88
N TRP A 285 10.04 -0.41 -13.61
CA TRP A 285 8.60 -0.16 -13.63
C TRP A 285 7.83 -1.16 -14.49
N THR A 286 8.51 -1.87 -15.39
CA THR A 286 7.89 -2.97 -16.14
C THR A 286 7.56 -4.10 -15.18
N GLY A 287 6.26 -4.28 -14.89
CA GLY A 287 5.79 -5.26 -13.91
C GLY A 287 6.03 -4.85 -12.45
N TRP A 288 6.47 -3.61 -12.19
CA TRP A 288 6.77 -3.09 -10.85
C TRP A 288 7.65 -4.03 -10.00
N VAL A 289 8.87 -4.22 -10.44
CA VAL A 289 9.82 -5.09 -9.73
C VAL A 289 10.65 -4.27 -8.77
N THR A 290 10.62 -4.67 -7.49
CA THR A 290 11.38 -4.04 -6.40
C THR A 290 12.61 -4.88 -6.06
N ASN A 291 13.74 -4.23 -5.79
CA ASN A 291 14.95 -4.91 -5.33
C ASN A 291 14.84 -5.26 -3.84
N TYR A 292 14.46 -4.28 -3.04
CA TYR A 292 14.30 -4.36 -1.58
C TYR A 292 13.58 -3.12 -1.06
N SER A 293 13.19 -3.17 0.22
CA SER A 293 12.76 -1.99 0.99
C SER A 293 13.58 -1.89 2.28
N SER A 294 13.83 -0.66 2.73
CA SER A 294 14.72 -0.41 3.87
C SER A 294 14.41 0.95 4.53
N LEU A 295 15.22 1.33 5.50
CA LEU A 295 15.11 2.61 6.21
C LEU A 295 16.37 3.47 6.02
N TYR A 296 16.16 4.79 6.01
CA TYR A 296 17.18 5.78 6.38
C TYR A 296 16.80 6.41 7.71
N LYS A 297 17.79 6.85 8.49
CA LYS A 297 17.60 7.53 9.77
C LYS A 297 18.38 8.83 9.85
N SER A 298 17.86 9.75 10.65
CA SER A 298 18.53 10.97 11.09
C SER A 298 18.45 11.10 12.61
N THR A 299 19.55 11.43 13.25
CA THR A 299 19.64 11.69 14.72
C THR A 299 19.92 13.14 15.06
N ASP A 300 19.97 14.01 14.07
CA ASP A 300 20.35 15.42 14.19
C ASP A 300 19.24 16.39 13.73
N GLY A 301 17.98 15.92 13.77
CA GLY A 301 16.82 16.68 13.40
C GLY A 301 16.66 16.84 11.88
N GLY A 302 17.08 15.83 11.12
CA GLY A 302 16.84 15.73 9.69
C GLY A 302 17.89 16.43 8.82
N LYS A 303 19.07 16.74 9.35
CA LYS A 303 20.18 17.35 8.56
C LYS A 303 20.92 16.29 7.76
N ASP A 304 21.37 15.25 8.45
CA ASP A 304 22.08 14.12 7.86
C ASP A 304 21.28 12.83 8.00
N TRP A 305 21.39 11.99 6.98
CA TRP A 305 20.61 10.76 6.86
C TRP A 305 21.50 9.60 6.45
N ASP A 306 21.46 8.52 7.22
CA ASP A 306 22.21 7.29 6.99
C ASP A 306 21.30 6.09 6.78
N ARG A 307 21.69 5.17 5.90
CA ARG A 307 20.96 3.92 5.71
C ARG A 307 21.04 3.04 6.94
N VAL A 308 19.91 2.46 7.35
CA VAL A 308 19.83 1.49 8.44
C VAL A 308 20.18 0.09 7.93
N ASN A 309 21.29 -0.48 8.38
CA ASN A 309 21.76 -1.77 7.89
C ASN A 309 20.97 -2.96 8.45
N GLY A 310 20.29 -2.81 9.59
CA GLY A 310 19.51 -3.86 10.26
C GLY A 310 18.12 -4.12 9.66
N VAL A 311 17.66 -3.29 8.74
CA VAL A 311 16.33 -3.39 8.12
C VAL A 311 16.46 -3.58 6.62
N ASN A 312 16.06 -4.75 6.15
CA ASN A 312 16.04 -5.06 4.73
C ASN A 312 14.92 -6.06 4.43
N PHE A 313 13.86 -5.59 3.84
CA PHE A 313 12.77 -6.43 3.33
C PHE A 313 13.08 -6.80 1.87
N SER A 314 12.88 -8.06 1.50
CA SER A 314 13.08 -8.51 0.11
C SER A 314 12.07 -7.83 -0.84
N GLY A 315 12.37 -7.80 -2.13
CA GLY A 315 11.50 -7.14 -3.12
C GLY A 315 10.11 -7.74 -3.25
N ASP A 316 9.91 -8.96 -2.76
CA ASP A 316 8.65 -9.69 -2.72
C ASP A 316 8.00 -9.72 -1.31
N SER A 317 8.60 -9.02 -0.34
CA SER A 317 8.07 -8.93 1.03
C SER A 317 6.69 -8.28 1.07
N ASN A 318 5.82 -8.82 1.93
CA ASN A 318 4.53 -8.22 2.26
C ASN A 318 4.67 -6.95 3.13
N PHE A 319 5.89 -6.57 3.50
CA PHE A 319 6.21 -5.38 4.29
C PHE A 319 7.09 -4.37 3.52
N GLY A 320 7.09 -4.49 2.19
CA GLY A 320 7.89 -3.64 1.31
C GLY A 320 7.36 -2.21 1.15
N GLN A 321 6.06 -2.00 1.29
CA GLN A 321 5.38 -0.71 1.23
C GLN A 321 4.49 -0.55 2.44
N CYS A 322 4.56 0.57 3.16
CA CYS A 322 3.88 0.67 4.45
C CYS A 322 3.46 2.09 4.84
N GLY A 323 2.68 2.15 5.92
CA GLY A 323 2.41 3.34 6.72
C GLY A 323 2.66 3.04 8.20
N TYR A 324 3.14 4.03 8.94
CA TYR A 324 3.42 3.92 10.37
C TYR A 324 2.44 4.72 11.21
N TYR A 325 2.11 4.19 12.37
CA TYR A 325 1.42 4.94 13.42
C TYR A 325 1.95 4.57 14.80
N LYS A 326 2.21 5.57 15.63
CA LYS A 326 2.74 5.39 16.98
C LYS A 326 1.62 5.43 18.00
N ASN A 327 1.53 4.39 18.84
CA ASN A 327 0.57 4.31 19.91
C ASN A 327 1.12 3.56 21.12
N ASN A 328 1.07 4.19 22.29
CA ASN A 328 1.50 3.59 23.58
C ASN A 328 2.91 2.99 23.54
N GLY A 329 3.90 3.71 23.01
CA GLY A 329 5.30 3.28 22.95
C GLY A 329 5.62 2.17 21.94
N LYS A 330 4.62 1.79 21.14
CA LYS A 330 4.78 0.89 20.00
C LYS A 330 4.54 1.64 18.69
N VAL A 331 5.28 1.25 17.67
CA VAL A 331 5.01 1.58 16.28
C VAL A 331 4.19 0.45 15.68
N TYR A 332 3.07 0.78 15.08
CA TYR A 332 2.28 -0.10 14.24
C TYR A 332 2.62 0.15 12.79
N MET A 333 2.88 -0.91 12.04
CA MET A 333 3.24 -0.89 10.64
C MET A 333 2.13 -1.60 9.85
N MET A 334 1.28 -0.83 9.18
CA MET A 334 0.37 -1.35 8.18
C MET A 334 1.14 -1.46 6.87
N ALA A 335 1.17 -2.62 6.24
CA ALA A 335 2.03 -2.86 5.10
C ALA A 335 1.37 -3.72 4.03
N THR A 336 1.97 -3.69 2.84
CA THR A 336 1.61 -4.51 1.69
C THR A 336 2.86 -4.82 0.87
N GLN A 337 2.76 -5.78 -0.03
CA GLN A 337 3.76 -5.95 -1.07
C GLN A 337 3.86 -4.67 -1.91
N THR A 338 5.06 -4.34 -2.36
CA THR A 338 5.27 -3.16 -3.22
C THR A 338 4.42 -3.26 -4.50
N GLY A 339 3.84 -2.13 -4.90
CA GLY A 339 2.91 -2.06 -6.02
C GLY A 339 1.47 -1.85 -5.56
N ARG A 340 0.50 -2.35 -6.32
CA ARG A 340 -0.93 -2.07 -6.13
C ARG A 340 -1.82 -3.31 -6.11
N ASP A 341 -1.22 -4.49 -5.98
CA ASP A 341 -1.93 -5.77 -6.04
C ASP A 341 -1.81 -6.59 -4.75
N GLY A 342 -1.03 -6.13 -3.76
CA GLY A 342 -0.83 -6.79 -2.49
C GLY A 342 -2.03 -6.65 -1.55
N MET A 343 -2.14 -7.55 -0.57
CA MET A 343 -3.09 -7.45 0.53
C MET A 343 -2.47 -6.71 1.72
N PRO A 344 -3.27 -6.18 2.67
CA PRO A 344 -2.74 -5.49 3.85
C PRO A 344 -2.33 -6.46 4.94
N TYR A 345 -1.16 -6.23 5.52
CA TYR A 345 -0.59 -6.95 6.65
C TYR A 345 -0.27 -6.00 7.79
N LEU A 346 -0.16 -6.53 9.00
CA LEU A 346 0.12 -5.72 10.18
C LEU A 346 1.31 -6.28 10.95
N ALA A 347 2.24 -5.40 11.26
CA ALA A 347 3.30 -5.63 12.22
C ALA A 347 3.29 -4.54 13.29
N ARG A 348 3.99 -4.78 14.40
CA ARG A 348 4.28 -3.79 15.43
C ARG A 348 5.62 -4.06 16.07
N PHE A 349 6.21 -3.04 16.65
CA PHE A 349 7.46 -3.14 17.41
C PHE A 349 7.55 -2.01 18.44
N ASN A 350 8.44 -2.12 19.41
CA ASN A 350 8.70 -0.98 20.29
C ASN A 350 9.54 0.06 19.53
N GLU A 351 9.36 1.34 19.80
CA GLU A 351 10.08 2.41 19.12
C GLU A 351 11.59 2.20 19.05
N LYS A 352 12.19 1.70 20.14
CA LYS A 352 13.63 1.41 20.23
C LYS A 352 14.10 0.23 19.36
N ASP A 353 13.17 -0.59 18.89
CA ASP A 353 13.45 -1.81 18.14
C ASP A 353 13.23 -1.63 16.62
N ILE A 354 12.98 -0.39 16.15
CA ILE A 354 12.70 -0.08 14.74
C ILE A 354 13.84 -0.51 13.79
N GLU A 355 15.08 -0.60 14.27
CA GLU A 355 16.24 -1.02 13.48
C GLU A 355 16.50 -2.54 13.50
N ASP A 356 15.63 -3.32 14.14
CA ASP A 356 15.82 -4.78 14.32
C ASP A 356 14.55 -5.53 13.98
N THR A 357 14.42 -5.96 12.72
CA THR A 357 13.24 -6.71 12.25
C THR A 357 13.05 -8.05 12.96
N GLY A 358 14.08 -8.60 13.58
CA GLY A 358 13.98 -9.80 14.42
C GLY A 358 13.14 -9.60 15.68
N LYS A 359 12.90 -8.35 16.09
CA LYS A 359 12.03 -7.98 17.21
C LYS A 359 10.65 -7.49 16.79
N TYR A 360 10.38 -7.43 15.49
CA TYR A 360 9.05 -7.09 15.02
C TYR A 360 8.08 -8.22 15.35
N GLU A 361 6.90 -7.84 15.79
CA GLU A 361 5.79 -8.75 16.05
C GLU A 361 4.84 -8.67 14.85
N PHE A 362 4.64 -9.79 14.16
CA PHE A 362 3.78 -9.91 12.97
C PHE A 362 2.44 -10.51 13.35
N TRP A 363 1.34 -9.93 12.87
CA TRP A 363 0.00 -10.41 13.15
C TRP A 363 -0.36 -11.61 12.27
N ASN A 364 -0.76 -12.72 12.88
CA ASN A 364 -1.09 -13.96 12.18
C ASN A 364 -2.59 -14.31 12.19
N GLY A 365 -3.47 -13.33 12.48
CA GLY A 365 -4.91 -13.57 12.59
C GLY A 365 -5.39 -13.94 14.01
N PHE A 366 -4.47 -14.40 14.88
CA PHE A 366 -4.77 -14.80 16.27
C PHE A 366 -3.97 -14.03 17.31
N GLY A 367 -2.75 -13.73 16.95
CA GLY A 367 -1.79 -13.16 17.90
C GLY A 367 -0.56 -12.63 17.17
N TRP A 368 0.37 -12.20 17.97
CA TRP A 368 1.61 -11.59 17.52
C TRP A 368 2.75 -12.62 17.55
N VAL A 369 3.44 -12.79 16.43
CA VAL A 369 4.58 -13.71 16.28
C VAL A 369 5.84 -12.90 16.04
N THR A 370 6.81 -13.02 16.96
CA THR A 370 8.04 -12.23 16.90
C THR A 370 9.02 -12.80 15.88
N GLY A 371 9.61 -11.90 15.07
CA GLY A 371 10.73 -12.18 14.17
C GLY A 371 10.42 -13.09 12.98
N LYS A 372 9.15 -13.37 12.71
CA LYS A 372 8.73 -14.26 11.63
C LYS A 372 7.76 -13.55 10.70
N GLU A 373 8.29 -12.81 9.74
CA GLU A 373 7.50 -12.09 8.72
C GLU A 373 6.52 -13.01 7.98
N ASN A 374 6.99 -14.19 7.60
CA ASN A 374 6.19 -15.18 6.88
C ASN A 374 5.04 -15.81 7.70
N ALA A 375 4.94 -15.53 8.99
CA ALA A 375 3.79 -15.91 9.81
C ALA A 375 2.64 -14.90 9.72
N ALA A 376 2.86 -13.72 9.14
CA ALA A 376 1.81 -12.72 8.98
C ALA A 376 0.70 -13.22 8.06
N THR A 377 -0.56 -12.91 8.44
CA THR A 377 -1.73 -13.16 7.58
C THR A 377 -2.34 -11.84 7.14
N PRO A 378 -2.97 -11.78 5.96
CA PRO A 378 -3.68 -10.60 5.52
C PRO A 378 -4.78 -10.22 6.54
N LEU A 379 -4.94 -8.92 6.78
CA LEU A 379 -6.04 -8.42 7.62
C LEU A 379 -7.39 -8.56 6.92
N PHE A 380 -7.41 -8.37 5.62
CA PHE A 380 -8.59 -8.52 4.79
C PHE A 380 -8.20 -8.75 3.33
N ASN A 381 -9.15 -9.24 2.55
CA ASN A 381 -8.92 -9.59 1.15
C ASN A 381 -9.32 -8.42 0.23
N ASP A 382 -8.45 -7.43 0.12
CA ASP A 382 -8.52 -6.37 -0.90
C ASP A 382 -7.12 -6.02 -1.40
N LYS A 383 -7.06 -5.42 -2.58
CA LYS A 383 -5.82 -4.84 -3.12
C LYS A 383 -5.53 -3.53 -2.41
N VAL A 384 -4.31 -3.39 -1.94
CA VAL A 384 -3.84 -2.20 -1.24
C VAL A 384 -2.57 -1.70 -1.92
N GLY A 385 -2.64 -0.52 -2.48
CA GLY A 385 -1.49 0.20 -3.03
C GLY A 385 -0.93 1.21 -2.03
N GLU A 386 -0.74 2.44 -2.50
CA GLU A 386 -0.29 3.55 -1.66
C GLU A 386 -1.29 3.76 -0.51
N LEU A 387 -0.78 3.84 0.72
CA LEU A 387 -1.61 3.81 1.91
C LEU A 387 -1.21 4.85 2.96
N SER A 388 -2.20 5.27 3.74
CA SER A 388 -2.05 6.04 4.98
C SER A 388 -2.78 5.31 6.10
N PHE A 389 -2.18 5.28 7.28
CA PHE A 389 -2.68 4.53 8.42
C PHE A 389 -2.60 5.34 9.69
N SER A 390 -3.70 5.43 10.43
CA SER A 390 -3.77 6.20 11.67
C SER A 390 -4.86 5.69 12.61
N TYR A 391 -4.73 6.02 13.90
CA TYR A 391 -5.80 5.85 14.85
C TYR A 391 -6.54 7.19 15.03
N MET A 392 -7.85 7.21 14.88
CA MET A 392 -8.70 8.39 15.08
C MET A 392 -9.39 8.31 16.44
N PRO A 393 -8.95 9.08 17.43
CA PRO A 393 -9.49 9.03 18.80
C PRO A 393 -10.98 9.34 18.87
N GLU A 394 -11.45 10.27 18.03
CA GLU A 394 -12.84 10.70 17.98
C GLU A 394 -13.77 9.57 17.54
N LEU A 395 -13.30 8.72 16.67
CA LEU A 395 -14.03 7.54 16.18
C LEU A 395 -13.72 6.29 17.00
N LYS A 396 -12.66 6.32 17.82
CA LYS A 396 -12.08 5.15 18.51
C LYS A 396 -11.78 3.99 17.54
N LYS A 397 -11.32 4.33 16.35
CA LYS A 397 -11.05 3.37 15.27
C LYS A 397 -9.69 3.59 14.65
N TRP A 398 -9.10 2.51 14.17
CA TRP A 398 -8.02 2.56 13.21
C TRP A 398 -8.61 2.86 11.85
N VAL A 399 -7.95 3.72 11.09
CA VAL A 399 -8.38 4.13 9.76
C VAL A 399 -7.25 3.87 8.79
N LEU A 400 -7.55 3.18 7.72
CA LEU A 400 -6.67 2.92 6.60
C LEU A 400 -7.25 3.59 5.35
N LEU A 401 -6.51 4.55 4.79
CA LEU A 401 -6.78 5.06 3.44
C LEU A 401 -5.81 4.40 2.48
N TYR A 402 -6.30 3.92 1.34
CA TYR A 402 -5.46 3.24 0.38
C TYR A 402 -6.02 3.33 -1.05
N PHE A 403 -5.14 3.13 -2.02
CA PHE A 403 -5.53 2.96 -3.41
C PHE A 403 -5.71 1.46 -3.70
N ASN A 404 -6.88 1.06 -4.22
CA ASN A 404 -7.17 -0.36 -4.50
C ASN A 404 -6.93 -0.79 -5.96
N GLY A 405 -6.14 0.00 -6.71
CA GLY A 405 -5.90 -0.20 -8.14
C GLY A 405 -6.93 0.48 -9.05
N THR A 406 -8.04 0.97 -8.50
CA THR A 406 -9.11 1.62 -9.25
C THR A 406 -9.52 2.96 -8.63
N ARG A 407 -9.63 3.02 -7.31
CA ARG A 407 -10.04 4.20 -6.55
C ARG A 407 -9.40 4.21 -5.16
N TYR A 408 -9.50 5.35 -4.48
CA TYR A 408 -9.14 5.43 -3.07
C TYR A 408 -10.28 4.90 -2.19
N GLU A 409 -9.91 4.08 -1.21
CA GLU A 409 -10.80 3.48 -0.23
C GLU A 409 -10.46 3.95 1.18
N ILE A 410 -11.47 3.97 2.07
CA ILE A 410 -11.32 4.19 3.50
C ILE A 410 -11.86 2.95 4.22
N SER A 411 -11.06 2.33 5.06
CA SER A 411 -11.41 1.14 5.85
C SER A 411 -11.06 1.31 7.33
#